data_fda5408b13d69b3bcee2bb71994947a7
#
_entry.id   fda5408b13d69b3bcee2bb71994947a7
#
_cell.length_a   1.000
_cell.length_b   1.000
_cell.length_c   1.000
_cell.angle_alpha   90.00
_cell.angle_beta   90.00
_cell.angle_gamma   90.00
#
_symmetry.space_group_name_H-M   'P 1'
#
loop_
_entity.id
_entity.type
_entity.pdbx_description
1 polymer ?
#
loop_
_entity_poly.entity_id
_entity_poly.type
_entity_poly.pdbx_seq_one_letter_code
_entity_poly.pdbx_strand_id
1 'polypeptide(L)'
;MLDRESYQQAVETFLSTQNLSGHFQLAALPIQTWFTRHGFSAPLWRLAQQISPENPIILFRENALSVEAIAEDTEYLVQESVTFEPFTDIFSDNALPDILKKGFFAELIGLDERHFLTDKEEIPLQLQQTGKHYYAVIDTSKVVAYPSALKGSGQIANLYKGKTGETLEDAAPYLFEFDPGNSGSIMFLQKLFRKMESRVLSHWKTNPVIFIRSDKDFDTVYHHLRKFTHLYDPEEEIWYFFRFYDPKVLSAYLPPLSRYPANLAALFGSQNGDGIIDAFGLRLEDEFITFTLNPLPENTRPAKIEFGKVEHHAIRTLITTRFKRQLMALYDTNHPQRFRTLKDIHKSVFFEHVYNAALSCQLTRPAEIAYFGHVMLYLGAYWYADPLYHFINRYLDDERQPADRRMEHITSVFNNVMPAILGEQLEHSVQMANALLNWYVLQPQGALSVNNVIQQVVQVSRPYFSRYVTEKHLIAHVHHSLAYAQKQFGITHEHHQGAWLLLSLVLGIGFDRDPLMPWAGEILNCDKTIHEKIELLLQMLAKRATKMCTAMKENP
;
A
#
# COMPACT_ATOMS: atom_id res chain seq x y z
N MET A 1 -0.65 -13.07 35.66
CA MET A 1 -0.41 -13.29 34.23
C MET A 1 -0.91 -14.69 33.91
N LEU A 2 -1.82 -14.79 32.95
CA LEU A 2 -2.22 -16.10 32.42
C LEU A 2 -0.99 -16.70 31.73
N ASP A 3 -0.77 -18.01 31.91
CA ASP A 3 0.20 -18.72 31.11
C ASP A 3 -0.24 -18.75 29.63
N ARG A 4 0.63 -19.21 28.75
CA ARG A 4 0.38 -19.18 27.30
C ARG A 4 -0.82 -20.03 26.88
N GLU A 5 -1.07 -21.14 27.57
CA GLU A 5 -2.18 -22.06 27.26
C GLU A 5 -3.51 -21.45 27.69
N SER A 6 -3.57 -20.90 28.91
CA SER A 6 -4.77 -20.19 29.42
C SER A 6 -5.11 -18.97 28.57
N TYR A 7 -4.11 -18.23 28.07
CA TYR A 7 -4.33 -17.13 27.14
C TYR A 7 -4.91 -17.62 25.80
N GLN A 8 -4.35 -18.68 25.24
CA GLN A 8 -4.80 -19.25 23.97
C GLN A 8 -6.24 -19.74 24.06
N GLN A 9 -6.59 -20.43 25.15
CA GLN A 9 -7.94 -20.92 25.42
C GLN A 9 -8.94 -19.75 25.62
N ALA A 10 -8.53 -18.70 26.30
CA ALA A 10 -9.35 -17.50 26.45
C ALA A 10 -9.62 -16.80 25.10
N VAL A 11 -8.61 -16.69 24.24
CA VAL A 11 -8.75 -16.14 22.88
C VAL A 11 -9.71 -17.00 22.04
N GLU A 12 -9.54 -18.30 22.01
CA GLU A 12 -10.40 -19.22 21.25
C GLU A 12 -11.86 -19.15 21.72
N THR A 13 -12.07 -19.11 23.04
CA THR A 13 -13.42 -18.97 23.64
C THR A 13 -14.04 -17.63 23.26
N PHE A 14 -13.29 -16.54 23.33
CA PHE A 14 -13.76 -15.22 22.97
C PHE A 14 -14.13 -15.14 21.48
N LEU A 15 -13.28 -15.64 20.60
CA LEU A 15 -13.50 -15.59 19.16
C LEU A 15 -14.72 -16.44 18.74
N SER A 16 -14.92 -17.59 19.37
CA SER A 16 -16.11 -18.43 19.14
C SER A 16 -17.40 -17.75 19.63
N THR A 17 -17.35 -17.06 20.77
CA THR A 17 -18.50 -16.29 21.31
C THR A 17 -18.89 -15.10 20.43
N GLN A 18 -17.92 -14.51 19.73
CA GLN A 18 -18.14 -13.38 18.83
C GLN A 18 -18.42 -13.79 17.37
N ASN A 19 -18.58 -15.09 17.08
CA ASN A 19 -18.76 -15.63 15.72
C ASN A 19 -17.69 -15.15 14.71
N LEU A 20 -16.47 -14.90 15.18
CA LEU A 20 -15.34 -14.48 14.35
C LEU A 20 -14.60 -15.70 13.83
N SER A 21 -14.75 -16.03 12.55
CA SER A 21 -14.02 -17.08 11.85
C SER A 21 -12.98 -16.45 10.90
N GLY A 22 -11.82 -17.10 10.78
CA GLY A 22 -10.82 -16.73 9.76
C GLY A 22 -9.75 -15.73 10.20
N HIS A 23 -9.43 -15.64 11.51
CA HIS A 23 -8.36 -14.78 12.00
C HIS A 23 -7.03 -15.49 12.02
N PHE A 24 -5.99 -14.72 11.65
CA PHE A 24 -4.60 -15.16 11.74
C PHE A 24 -3.94 -14.50 12.94
N GLN A 25 -3.35 -15.32 13.83
CA GLN A 25 -2.47 -14.81 14.86
C GLN A 25 -1.11 -14.48 14.23
N LEU A 26 -0.83 -13.18 14.00
CA LEU A 26 0.44 -12.71 13.45
C LEU A 26 1.57 -12.82 14.48
N ALA A 27 1.30 -12.50 15.74
CA ALA A 27 2.24 -12.66 16.85
C ALA A 27 1.48 -12.67 18.18
N ALA A 28 1.99 -13.43 19.15
CA ALA A 28 1.61 -13.32 20.56
C ALA A 28 2.87 -12.96 21.35
N LEU A 29 2.98 -11.70 21.73
CA LEU A 29 4.11 -11.18 22.47
C LEU A 29 3.65 -10.57 23.79
N PRO A 30 4.42 -10.73 24.89
CA PRO A 30 4.21 -9.92 26.07
C PRO A 30 4.21 -8.45 25.70
N ILE A 31 3.34 -7.63 26.32
CA ILE A 31 3.20 -6.21 25.98
C ILE A 31 4.52 -5.44 26.12
N GLN A 32 5.34 -5.79 27.10
CA GLN A 32 6.66 -5.19 27.27
C GLN A 32 7.60 -5.51 26.10
N THR A 33 7.58 -6.76 25.61
CA THR A 33 8.33 -7.18 24.43
C THR A 33 7.81 -6.49 23.18
N TRP A 34 6.48 -6.32 23.10
CA TRP A 34 5.86 -5.59 22.00
C TRP A 34 6.33 -4.12 21.99
N PHE A 35 6.31 -3.43 23.13
CA PHE A 35 6.80 -2.04 23.24
C PHE A 35 8.29 -1.89 22.95
N THR A 36 9.10 -2.88 23.32
CA THR A 36 10.53 -2.89 22.99
C THR A 36 10.76 -2.97 21.47
N ARG A 37 9.90 -3.71 20.73
CA ARG A 37 10.04 -3.90 19.29
C ARG A 37 9.39 -2.80 18.45
N HIS A 38 8.28 -2.22 18.92
CA HIS A 38 7.43 -1.34 18.12
C HIS A 38 7.33 0.09 18.69
N GLY A 39 8.04 0.37 19.78
CA GLY A 39 7.95 1.62 20.52
C GLY A 39 6.79 1.63 21.52
N PHE A 40 6.89 2.53 22.52
CA PHE A 40 5.87 2.68 23.55
C PHE A 40 4.61 3.33 22.95
N SER A 41 3.46 2.72 23.21
CA SER A 41 2.15 3.25 22.85
C SER A 41 1.30 3.48 24.12
N ALA A 42 1.10 4.74 24.47
CA ALA A 42 0.31 5.11 25.65
C ALA A 42 -1.16 4.62 25.56
N PRO A 43 -1.84 4.65 24.40
CA PRO A 43 -3.17 4.05 24.26
C PRO A 43 -3.19 2.55 24.52
N LEU A 44 -2.25 1.79 23.91
CA LEU A 44 -2.14 0.35 24.16
C LEU A 44 -1.82 0.02 25.62
N TRP A 45 -0.99 0.83 26.28
CA TRP A 45 -0.72 0.67 27.70
C TRP A 45 -1.97 0.87 28.55
N ARG A 46 -2.79 1.90 28.25
CA ARG A 46 -4.06 2.12 28.96
C ARG A 46 -5.05 0.98 28.75
N LEU A 47 -5.14 0.44 27.54
CA LEU A 47 -5.98 -0.73 27.26
C LEU A 47 -5.49 -1.96 28.01
N ALA A 48 -4.17 -2.18 28.06
CA ALA A 48 -3.59 -3.31 28.80
C ALA A 48 -3.87 -3.23 30.31
N GLN A 49 -3.99 -2.03 30.86
CA GLN A 49 -4.37 -1.84 32.28
C GLN A 49 -5.85 -2.15 32.58
N GLN A 50 -6.70 -2.21 31.54
CA GLN A 50 -8.12 -2.57 31.68
C GLN A 50 -8.35 -4.09 31.61
N ILE A 51 -7.32 -4.87 31.28
CA ILE A 51 -7.41 -6.34 31.29
C ILE A 51 -7.51 -6.83 32.74
N SER A 52 -8.57 -7.56 33.03
CA SER A 52 -8.86 -8.16 34.32
C SER A 52 -9.26 -9.63 34.16
N PRO A 53 -9.32 -10.43 35.25
CA PRO A 53 -9.84 -11.79 35.17
C PRO A 53 -11.28 -11.86 34.62
N GLU A 54 -12.09 -10.85 34.85
CA GLU A 54 -13.47 -10.73 34.37
C GLU A 54 -13.54 -10.26 32.91
N ASN A 55 -12.53 -9.54 32.45
CA ASN A 55 -12.40 -9.04 31.07
C ASN A 55 -10.99 -9.33 30.53
N PRO A 56 -10.68 -10.61 30.25
CA PRO A 56 -9.31 -11.02 29.94
C PRO A 56 -8.84 -10.64 28.54
N ILE A 57 -9.77 -10.21 27.64
CA ILE A 57 -9.47 -9.88 26.27
C ILE A 57 -10.09 -8.54 25.91
N ILE A 58 -9.29 -7.65 25.37
CA ILE A 58 -9.75 -6.39 24.79
C ILE A 58 -9.38 -6.39 23.31
N LEU A 59 -10.39 -6.26 22.44
CA LEU A 59 -10.17 -6.05 21.01
C LEU A 59 -10.02 -4.56 20.72
N PHE A 60 -8.99 -4.22 19.98
CA PHE A 60 -8.90 -2.91 19.35
C PHE A 60 -8.50 -3.08 17.88
N ARG A 61 -9.00 -2.18 17.05
CA ARG A 61 -8.49 -2.05 15.68
C ARG A 61 -7.38 -1.00 15.70
N GLU A 62 -6.33 -1.21 14.94
CA GLU A 62 -5.21 -0.27 14.84
C GLU A 62 -5.65 1.16 14.50
N ASN A 63 -6.77 1.28 13.75
CA ASN A 63 -7.42 2.55 13.43
C ASN A 63 -8.30 3.12 14.56
N ALA A 64 -8.55 2.37 15.63
CA ALA A 64 -9.39 2.79 16.77
C ALA A 64 -8.59 3.44 17.91
N LEU A 65 -7.33 3.79 17.70
CA LEU A 65 -6.48 4.46 18.68
C LEU A 65 -6.80 5.96 18.87
N SER A 66 -7.79 6.49 18.16
CA SER A 66 -8.47 7.74 18.47
C SER A 66 -9.80 7.43 19.16
N VAL A 67 -9.82 7.55 20.47
CA VAL A 67 -10.88 7.09 21.39
C VAL A 67 -12.18 7.92 21.34
N GLU A 68 -12.47 8.65 20.27
CA GLU A 68 -13.69 9.45 20.18
C GLU A 68 -14.66 9.06 19.06
N ALA A 69 -14.42 7.97 18.34
CA ALA A 69 -15.28 7.57 17.22
C ALA A 69 -15.81 6.14 17.37
N ILE A 70 -16.60 5.89 18.39
CA ILE A 70 -17.52 4.76 18.40
C ILE A 70 -18.93 5.34 18.46
N ALA A 71 -19.38 5.83 17.36
CA ALA A 71 -20.80 5.99 17.08
C ALA A 71 -20.96 5.87 15.57
N GLU A 72 -21.62 4.79 15.17
CA GLU A 72 -22.23 4.57 13.88
C GLU A 72 -21.27 4.45 12.68
N ASP A 73 -21.55 3.50 11.79
CA ASP A 73 -20.95 3.32 10.46
C ASP A 73 -21.31 4.49 9.48
N THR A 74 -21.47 5.70 10.01
CA THR A 74 -21.89 6.86 9.23
C THR A 74 -20.65 7.52 8.64
N GLU A 75 -20.56 7.51 7.32
CA GLU A 75 -19.55 8.28 6.58
C GLU A 75 -20.09 9.67 6.28
N TYR A 76 -19.38 10.69 6.75
CA TYR A 76 -19.75 12.10 6.54
C TYR A 76 -19.15 12.70 5.27
N LEU A 77 -18.27 11.97 4.58
CA LEU A 77 -17.70 12.39 3.31
C LEU A 77 -18.22 11.49 2.19
N VAL A 78 -18.85 12.07 1.19
CA VAL A 78 -19.25 11.38 -0.04
C VAL A 78 -18.15 11.52 -1.07
N GLN A 79 -17.72 10.39 -1.62
CA GLN A 79 -16.77 10.34 -2.74
C GLN A 79 -17.51 9.85 -3.98
N GLU A 80 -17.48 10.64 -5.02
CA GLU A 80 -17.95 10.27 -6.36
C GLU A 80 -16.78 10.27 -7.33
N SER A 81 -16.77 9.29 -8.22
CA SER A 81 -15.72 9.14 -9.21
C SER A 81 -16.30 8.98 -10.60
N VAL A 82 -15.74 9.71 -11.56
CA VAL A 82 -16.14 9.66 -12.97
C VAL A 82 -14.91 9.45 -13.83
N THR A 83 -14.90 8.35 -14.60
CA THR A 83 -13.89 8.13 -15.63
C THR A 83 -14.26 8.94 -16.87
N PHE A 84 -13.28 9.59 -17.48
CA PHE A 84 -13.48 10.42 -18.66
C PHE A 84 -12.36 10.24 -19.68
N GLU A 85 -12.64 10.52 -20.94
CA GLU A 85 -11.64 10.55 -21.99
C GLU A 85 -10.99 11.95 -22.06
N PRO A 86 -9.65 12.05 -21.90
CA PRO A 86 -8.94 13.31 -22.07
C PRO A 86 -8.95 13.70 -23.55
N PHE A 87 -9.03 15.00 -23.82
CA PHE A 87 -8.91 15.41 -25.20
C PHE A 87 -7.45 15.60 -25.64
N THR A 88 -7.18 15.30 -26.90
CA THR A 88 -5.81 15.25 -27.44
C THR A 88 -5.56 16.30 -28.52
N ASP A 89 -6.61 16.95 -29.04
CA ASP A 89 -6.52 17.89 -30.15
C ASP A 89 -6.34 19.32 -29.64
N ILE A 90 -5.44 20.08 -30.31
CA ILE A 90 -5.23 21.52 -30.05
C ILE A 90 -6.25 22.38 -30.83
N PHE A 91 -6.74 21.85 -31.96
CA PHE A 91 -7.51 22.57 -32.95
C PHE A 91 -9.02 22.32 -32.90
N SER A 92 -9.47 21.34 -32.09
CA SER A 92 -10.90 21.24 -31.79
C SER A 92 -11.30 22.37 -30.83
N ASP A 93 -11.23 23.58 -31.35
CA ASP A 93 -11.35 24.82 -30.56
C ASP A 93 -12.66 24.93 -29.78
N ASN A 94 -13.60 24.02 -29.97
CA ASN A 94 -14.96 24.16 -29.48
C ASN A 94 -15.53 22.93 -28.73
N ALA A 95 -14.77 21.85 -28.60
CA ALA A 95 -15.23 20.70 -27.84
C ALA A 95 -14.59 20.70 -26.45
N LEU A 96 -15.33 21.16 -25.46
CA LEU A 96 -14.98 20.89 -24.06
C LEU A 96 -15.24 19.40 -23.78
N PRO A 97 -14.31 18.70 -23.09
CA PRO A 97 -14.56 17.33 -22.65
C PRO A 97 -15.87 17.23 -21.88
N ASP A 98 -16.60 16.14 -22.06
CA ASP A 98 -17.90 15.94 -21.40
C ASP A 98 -17.81 16.04 -19.87
N ILE A 99 -16.64 15.75 -19.29
CA ILE A 99 -16.37 15.95 -17.85
C ILE A 99 -16.54 17.42 -17.44
N LEU A 100 -16.27 18.37 -18.32
CA LEU A 100 -16.42 19.80 -18.05
C LEU A 100 -17.85 20.30 -18.27
N LYS A 101 -18.70 19.50 -18.94
CA LYS A 101 -20.10 19.83 -19.22
C LYS A 101 -21.06 19.30 -18.15
N LYS A 102 -20.61 18.33 -17.34
CA LYS A 102 -21.45 17.62 -16.36
C LYS A 102 -20.74 17.51 -15.00
N GLY A 103 -21.48 17.12 -13.97
CA GLY A 103 -20.93 16.87 -12.64
C GLY A 103 -20.36 18.13 -11.98
N PHE A 104 -19.16 18.05 -11.46
CA PHE A 104 -18.53 19.12 -10.67
C PHE A 104 -18.51 20.48 -11.38
N PHE A 105 -18.27 20.51 -12.68
CA PHE A 105 -18.14 21.73 -13.48
C PHE A 105 -19.43 22.15 -14.21
N ALA A 106 -20.51 21.38 -14.08
CA ALA A 106 -21.73 21.64 -14.85
C ALA A 106 -22.25 23.07 -14.70
N GLU A 107 -22.12 23.64 -13.50
CA GLU A 107 -22.56 25.00 -13.21
C GLU A 107 -21.53 26.06 -13.64
N LEU A 108 -20.22 25.73 -13.68
CA LEU A 108 -19.19 26.62 -14.18
C LEU A 108 -19.31 26.84 -15.67
N ILE A 109 -19.60 25.79 -16.41
CA ILE A 109 -19.69 25.83 -17.87
C ILE A 109 -21.14 25.84 -18.33
N GLY A 110 -22.10 25.54 -17.45
CA GLY A 110 -23.59 25.47 -17.50
C GLY A 110 -24.34 25.92 -18.75
N LEU A 111 -23.67 25.88 -19.86
CA LEU A 111 -24.07 26.46 -21.11
C LEU A 111 -24.24 25.37 -22.14
N ASP A 112 -25.39 25.37 -22.78
CA ASP A 112 -25.65 24.67 -24.02
C ASP A 112 -24.45 24.89 -25.00
N GLU A 113 -23.97 23.82 -25.65
CA GLU A 113 -22.82 23.81 -26.56
C GLU A 113 -22.85 24.95 -27.62
N ARG A 114 -24.01 25.50 -27.87
CA ARG A 114 -24.24 26.58 -28.83
C ARG A 114 -23.72 27.96 -28.37
N HIS A 115 -23.54 28.21 -27.08
CA HIS A 115 -23.14 29.50 -26.55
C HIS A 115 -21.63 29.75 -26.56
N PHE A 116 -20.81 28.70 -26.63
CA PHE A 116 -19.35 28.83 -26.76
C PHE A 116 -18.90 29.38 -28.12
N LEU A 117 -19.81 29.41 -29.09
CA LEU A 117 -19.47 29.70 -30.49
C LEU A 117 -19.86 31.12 -30.96
N THR A 118 -20.75 31.82 -30.27
CA THR A 118 -21.39 32.95 -30.94
C THR A 118 -21.47 34.29 -30.22
N ASP A 119 -21.51 34.39 -28.85
CA ASP A 119 -21.62 35.72 -28.26
C ASP A 119 -21.02 35.87 -26.86
N LYS A 120 -20.07 36.77 -26.76
CA LYS A 120 -19.33 37.12 -25.53
C LYS A 120 -20.16 37.85 -24.47
N GLU A 121 -21.33 38.33 -24.79
CA GLU A 121 -22.11 39.23 -23.91
C GLU A 121 -23.14 38.54 -23.02
N GLU A 122 -23.58 37.32 -23.31
CA GLU A 122 -24.61 36.62 -22.52
C GLU A 122 -24.08 35.69 -21.41
N ILE A 123 -22.80 35.36 -21.44
CA ILE A 123 -22.15 34.44 -20.49
C ILE A 123 -22.19 34.96 -19.03
N PRO A 124 -21.95 36.25 -18.73
CA PRO A 124 -21.93 36.73 -17.34
C PRO A 124 -23.27 36.68 -16.62
N LEU A 125 -24.40 36.70 -17.31
CA LEU A 125 -25.71 36.80 -16.70
C LEU A 125 -26.21 35.45 -16.12
N GLN A 126 -25.88 34.32 -16.74
CA GLN A 126 -26.33 33.02 -16.28
C GLN A 126 -25.50 32.50 -15.12
N LEU A 127 -24.21 32.82 -15.03
CA LEU A 127 -23.36 32.47 -13.91
C LEU A 127 -23.64 33.25 -12.63
N GLN A 128 -24.09 34.49 -12.76
CA GLN A 128 -24.59 35.28 -11.63
C GLN A 128 -25.85 34.66 -10.99
N GLN A 129 -26.54 33.75 -11.68
CA GLN A 129 -27.77 33.10 -11.18
C GLN A 129 -27.50 31.88 -10.30
N THR A 130 -26.33 31.23 -10.39
CA THR A 130 -26.05 30.00 -9.59
C THR A 130 -25.45 30.29 -8.22
N GLY A 131 -24.83 31.47 -8.04
CA GLY A 131 -24.16 31.85 -6.79
C GLY A 131 -22.99 30.96 -6.39
N LYS A 132 -22.48 30.13 -7.33
CA LYS A 132 -21.32 29.23 -7.09
C LYS A 132 -20.06 29.79 -7.76
N HIS A 133 -18.95 29.71 -7.02
CA HIS A 133 -17.62 30.05 -7.48
C HIS A 133 -16.78 28.76 -7.60
N TYR A 134 -15.89 28.75 -8.58
CA TYR A 134 -14.98 27.65 -8.85
C TYR A 134 -13.54 28.12 -8.76
N TYR A 135 -12.77 27.40 -7.96
CA TYR A 135 -11.39 27.75 -7.68
C TYR A 135 -10.46 26.60 -8.05
N ALA A 136 -9.21 26.92 -8.41
CA ALA A 136 -8.10 25.98 -8.42
C ALA A 136 -7.08 26.38 -7.36
N VAL A 137 -6.57 25.42 -6.60
CA VAL A 137 -5.33 25.63 -5.86
C VAL A 137 -4.19 25.05 -6.69
N ILE A 138 -3.32 25.95 -7.16
CA ILE A 138 -2.28 25.65 -8.14
C ILE A 138 -0.95 25.44 -7.42
N ASP A 139 -0.31 24.29 -7.59
CA ASP A 139 1.06 24.02 -7.19
C ASP A 139 2.02 24.58 -8.24
N THR A 140 2.55 25.78 -8.01
CA THR A 140 3.42 26.45 -9.00
C THR A 140 4.77 25.74 -9.18
N SER A 141 5.20 24.90 -8.24
CA SER A 141 6.40 24.07 -8.39
C SER A 141 6.30 23.05 -9.54
N LYS A 142 5.07 22.76 -10.00
CA LYS A 142 4.78 21.81 -11.10
C LYS A 142 4.56 22.48 -12.45
N VAL A 143 4.44 23.81 -12.48
CA VAL A 143 4.11 24.56 -13.71
C VAL A 143 5.04 25.75 -13.87
N VAL A 144 5.59 25.90 -15.08
CA VAL A 144 6.53 26.97 -15.41
C VAL A 144 5.78 28.28 -15.67
N ALA A 145 6.32 29.41 -15.20
CA ALA A 145 5.84 30.78 -15.44
C ALA A 145 4.46 31.11 -14.85
N TYR A 146 3.97 30.36 -13.87
CA TYR A 146 2.83 30.75 -13.06
C TYR A 146 3.33 31.42 -11.77
N PRO A 147 2.65 32.43 -11.21
CA PRO A 147 1.29 32.90 -11.54
C PRO A 147 1.20 33.96 -12.64
N SER A 148 2.32 34.46 -13.14
CA SER A 148 2.32 35.59 -14.09
C SER A 148 1.51 35.32 -15.37
N ALA A 149 1.49 34.07 -15.85
CA ALA A 149 0.71 33.65 -17.02
C ALA A 149 -0.82 33.72 -16.80
N LEU A 150 -1.29 33.76 -15.55
CA LEU A 150 -2.72 33.86 -15.22
C LEU A 150 -3.16 35.27 -14.81
N LYS A 151 -2.24 36.24 -14.78
CA LYS A 151 -2.61 37.64 -14.53
C LYS A 151 -3.60 38.12 -15.58
N GLY A 152 -4.76 38.64 -15.13
CA GLY A 152 -5.83 39.09 -15.99
C GLY A 152 -6.78 38.00 -16.49
N SER A 153 -6.57 36.72 -16.10
CA SER A 153 -7.46 35.60 -16.44
C SER A 153 -8.47 35.27 -15.33
N GLY A 154 -8.32 35.84 -14.15
CA GLY A 154 -9.14 35.66 -12.96
C GLY A 154 -8.43 36.22 -11.72
N GLN A 155 -9.09 36.17 -10.57
CA GLN A 155 -8.44 36.53 -9.31
C GLN A 155 -7.42 35.43 -8.94
N ILE A 156 -6.21 35.86 -8.48
CA ILE A 156 -5.13 34.95 -8.10
C ILE A 156 -4.37 35.49 -6.90
N ALA A 157 -4.07 34.64 -5.90
CA ALA A 157 -3.32 35.03 -4.71
C ALA A 157 -2.48 33.88 -4.16
N ASN A 158 -1.29 34.24 -3.64
CA ASN A 158 -0.37 33.32 -2.98
C ASN A 158 -0.91 32.92 -1.61
N LEU A 159 -1.02 31.61 -1.35
CA LEU A 159 -1.48 31.09 -0.07
C LEU A 159 -0.42 31.13 1.04
N TYR A 160 0.86 31.32 0.74
CA TYR A 160 1.89 31.51 1.76
C TYR A 160 1.91 32.95 2.26
N LYS A 161 2.38 33.19 3.50
CA LYS A 161 2.41 34.49 4.16
C LYS A 161 3.82 35.06 4.29
N GLY A 162 3.90 36.40 4.31
CA GLY A 162 5.09 37.16 4.65
C GLY A 162 6.33 36.71 3.89
N LYS A 163 7.46 36.67 4.56
CA LYS A 163 8.75 36.29 3.95
C LYS A 163 8.74 34.92 3.26
N THR A 164 7.98 33.96 3.78
CA THR A 164 7.85 32.64 3.14
C THR A 164 7.17 32.77 1.76
N GLY A 165 6.12 33.58 1.67
CA GLY A 165 5.44 33.83 0.40
C GLY A 165 6.31 34.56 -0.62
N GLU A 166 7.15 35.50 -0.18
CA GLU A 166 8.10 36.21 -1.01
C GLU A 166 9.26 35.32 -1.49
N THR A 167 9.84 34.55 -0.55
CA THR A 167 11.01 33.69 -0.84
C THR A 167 10.68 32.48 -1.71
N LEU A 168 9.46 31.95 -1.58
CA LEU A 168 8.99 30.74 -2.27
C LEU A 168 7.91 31.07 -3.32
N GLU A 169 7.90 32.28 -3.88
CA GLU A 169 6.88 32.71 -4.83
C GLU A 169 6.72 31.73 -6.00
N ASP A 170 7.81 31.23 -6.56
CA ASP A 170 7.82 30.29 -7.69
C ASP A 170 7.41 28.84 -7.31
N ALA A 171 7.31 28.54 -6.03
CA ALA A 171 6.98 27.19 -5.53
C ALA A 171 5.77 27.18 -4.57
N ALA A 172 5.14 28.33 -4.38
CA ALA A 172 3.99 28.47 -3.50
C ALA A 172 2.71 27.93 -4.12
N PRO A 173 1.74 27.48 -3.30
CA PRO A 173 0.38 27.26 -3.79
C PRO A 173 -0.34 28.60 -4.00
N TYR A 174 -1.05 28.70 -5.13
CA TYR A 174 -1.87 29.88 -5.45
C TYR A 174 -3.34 29.49 -5.56
N LEU A 175 -4.21 30.26 -4.92
CA LEU A 175 -5.63 30.19 -5.20
C LEU A 175 -5.92 30.99 -6.48
N PHE A 176 -6.64 30.39 -7.40
CA PHE A 176 -7.10 31.00 -8.64
C PHE A 176 -8.60 30.81 -8.80
N GLU A 177 -9.33 31.89 -9.11
CA GLU A 177 -10.76 31.81 -9.39
C GLU A 177 -10.98 31.74 -10.91
N PHE A 178 -11.75 30.74 -11.34
CA PHE A 178 -12.14 30.61 -12.74
C PHE A 178 -13.20 31.64 -13.10
N ASP A 179 -12.91 32.43 -14.11
CA ASP A 179 -13.86 33.33 -14.75
C ASP A 179 -14.24 32.76 -16.12
N PRO A 180 -15.46 32.20 -16.27
CA PRO A 180 -15.90 31.61 -17.53
C PRO A 180 -16.09 32.65 -18.65
N GLY A 181 -16.25 33.93 -18.32
CA GLY A 181 -16.24 35.03 -19.28
C GLY A 181 -14.85 35.38 -19.83
N ASN A 182 -13.79 34.81 -19.25
CA ASN A 182 -12.41 35.08 -19.62
C ASN A 182 -11.77 33.92 -20.38
N SER A 183 -11.38 34.16 -21.63
CA SER A 183 -10.76 33.15 -22.49
C SER A 183 -9.47 32.53 -21.90
N GLY A 184 -8.68 33.33 -21.17
CA GLY A 184 -7.47 32.84 -20.50
C GLY A 184 -7.79 31.83 -19.38
N SER A 185 -8.86 32.08 -18.64
CA SER A 185 -9.37 31.18 -17.59
C SER A 185 -9.82 29.84 -18.19
N ILE A 186 -10.61 29.88 -19.26
CA ILE A 186 -11.08 28.70 -19.97
C ILE A 186 -9.93 27.94 -20.62
N MET A 187 -8.98 28.62 -21.24
CA MET A 187 -7.79 27.97 -21.81
C MET A 187 -6.93 27.29 -20.74
N PHE A 188 -6.82 27.86 -19.55
CA PHE A 188 -6.15 27.19 -18.43
C PHE A 188 -6.87 25.93 -18.03
N LEU A 189 -8.19 25.97 -17.87
CA LEU A 189 -9.00 24.78 -17.56
C LEU A 189 -8.83 23.69 -18.62
N GLN A 190 -8.86 24.04 -19.91
CA GLN A 190 -8.62 23.09 -21.00
C GLN A 190 -7.24 22.44 -20.93
N LYS A 191 -6.16 23.19 -20.61
CA LYS A 191 -4.81 22.64 -20.47
C LYS A 191 -4.72 21.56 -19.36
N LEU A 192 -5.53 21.66 -18.32
CA LEU A 192 -5.56 20.69 -17.22
C LEU A 192 -6.12 19.34 -17.63
N PHE A 193 -7.03 19.31 -18.63
CA PHE A 193 -7.70 18.08 -19.12
C PHE A 193 -7.20 17.61 -20.49
N ARG A 194 -6.22 18.31 -21.07
CA ARG A 194 -5.60 17.95 -22.36
C ARG A 194 -4.42 17.02 -22.15
N LYS A 195 -4.45 15.83 -22.76
CA LYS A 195 -3.39 14.81 -22.68
C LYS A 195 -2.43 14.95 -23.87
N MET A 196 -1.32 15.67 -23.66
CA MET A 196 -0.28 15.90 -24.66
C MET A 196 1.11 15.85 -24.03
N GLU A 197 2.13 15.61 -24.86
CA GLU A 197 3.54 15.61 -24.43
C GLU A 197 4.06 17.02 -24.12
N SER A 198 3.53 18.05 -24.77
CA SER A 198 3.96 19.43 -24.58
C SER A 198 3.56 19.99 -23.23
N ARG A 199 4.55 20.36 -22.41
CA ARG A 199 4.31 21.01 -21.09
C ARG A 199 3.75 22.43 -21.18
N VAL A 200 3.84 23.08 -22.33
CA VAL A 200 3.29 24.42 -22.58
C VAL A 200 1.79 24.36 -22.90
N LEU A 201 1.40 23.30 -23.63
CA LEU A 201 0.04 23.12 -24.13
C LEU A 201 -0.83 22.23 -23.24
N SER A 202 -0.21 21.51 -22.31
CA SER A 202 -0.89 20.54 -21.45
C SER A 202 -0.26 20.49 -20.07
N HIS A 203 -1.10 20.39 -19.05
CA HIS A 203 -0.71 20.13 -17.67
C HIS A 203 -1.10 18.71 -17.21
N TRP A 204 -1.41 17.84 -18.15
CA TRP A 204 -1.84 16.47 -17.87
C TRP A 204 -0.85 15.70 -16.99
N LYS A 205 0.42 15.67 -17.40
CA LYS A 205 1.47 14.92 -16.70
C LYS A 205 1.84 15.53 -15.35
N THR A 206 1.84 16.83 -15.25
CA THR A 206 2.22 17.53 -14.01
C THR A 206 1.11 17.54 -12.97
N ASN A 207 -0.15 17.54 -13.44
CA ASN A 207 -1.35 17.57 -12.60
C ASN A 207 -1.23 18.53 -11.40
N PRO A 208 -1.15 19.85 -11.67
CA PRO A 208 -0.72 20.84 -10.69
C PRO A 208 -1.84 21.36 -9.80
N VAL A 209 -3.08 20.90 -9.94
CA VAL A 209 -4.23 21.54 -9.27
C VAL A 209 -5.12 20.55 -8.54
N ILE A 210 -5.75 21.07 -7.50
CA ILE A 210 -7.03 20.60 -6.98
C ILE A 210 -8.09 21.66 -7.27
N PHE A 211 -9.35 21.25 -7.37
CA PHE A 211 -10.49 22.14 -7.63
C PHE A 211 -11.33 22.29 -6.36
N ILE A 212 -11.93 23.46 -6.22
CA ILE A 212 -12.82 23.76 -5.10
C ILE A 212 -14.08 24.42 -5.68
N ARG A 213 -15.24 23.98 -5.19
CA ARG A 213 -16.53 24.64 -5.43
C ARG A 213 -16.99 25.26 -4.13
N SER A 214 -17.50 26.49 -4.18
CA SER A 214 -17.95 27.25 -3.00
C SER A 214 -19.04 28.24 -3.39
N ASP A 215 -19.91 28.60 -2.46
CA ASP A 215 -20.83 29.72 -2.56
C ASP A 215 -20.25 31.01 -1.93
N LYS A 216 -19.02 30.96 -1.41
CA LYS A 216 -18.32 32.09 -0.79
C LYS A 216 -17.36 32.72 -1.78
N ASP A 217 -17.12 34.04 -1.55
CA ASP A 217 -16.20 34.84 -2.34
C ASP A 217 -14.73 34.42 -2.22
N PHE A 218 -13.91 34.96 -3.12
CA PHE A 218 -12.48 34.68 -3.20
C PHE A 218 -11.76 34.89 -1.86
N ASP A 219 -12.01 36.02 -1.20
CA ASP A 219 -11.30 36.39 0.02
C ASP A 219 -11.64 35.41 1.19
N THR A 220 -12.88 35.03 1.30
CA THR A 220 -13.33 34.05 2.31
C THR A 220 -12.66 32.70 2.10
N VAL A 221 -12.67 32.15 0.88
CA VAL A 221 -12.01 30.89 0.54
C VAL A 221 -10.49 30.99 0.70
N TYR A 222 -9.89 32.10 0.27
CA TYR A 222 -8.47 32.37 0.41
C TYR A 222 -8.01 32.36 1.88
N HIS A 223 -8.71 33.09 2.74
CA HIS A 223 -8.39 33.14 4.16
C HIS A 223 -8.59 31.81 4.87
N HIS A 224 -9.54 31.01 4.42
CA HIS A 224 -9.78 29.68 4.97
C HIS A 224 -8.63 28.72 4.60
N LEU A 225 -8.31 28.58 3.32
CA LEU A 225 -7.32 27.63 2.81
C LEU A 225 -5.89 27.88 3.31
N ARG A 226 -5.53 29.14 3.53
CA ARG A 226 -4.23 29.51 4.06
C ARG A 226 -3.89 28.83 5.40
N LYS A 227 -4.90 28.49 6.20
CA LYS A 227 -4.73 27.86 7.51
C LYS A 227 -4.11 26.47 7.39
N PHE A 228 -4.28 25.81 6.24
CA PHE A 228 -3.85 24.43 6.00
C PHE A 228 -2.49 24.33 5.31
N THR A 229 -1.89 25.41 4.86
CA THR A 229 -0.58 25.36 4.18
C THR A 229 0.58 25.00 5.09
N HIS A 230 0.46 25.36 6.37
CA HIS A 230 1.45 25.08 7.42
C HIS A 230 0.73 24.55 8.63
N LEU A 231 1.06 23.34 9.04
CA LEU A 231 0.48 22.68 10.20
C LEU A 231 1.54 22.45 11.25
N TYR A 232 1.22 22.74 12.50
CA TYR A 232 2.09 22.45 13.64
C TYR A 232 1.82 21.04 14.14
N ASP A 233 2.89 20.26 14.32
CA ASP A 233 2.85 18.96 14.93
C ASP A 233 3.14 19.10 16.44
N PRO A 234 2.15 18.84 17.30
CA PRO A 234 2.34 18.96 18.73
C PRO A 234 3.14 17.81 19.36
N GLU A 235 3.29 16.66 18.68
CA GLU A 235 4.07 15.51 19.16
C GLU A 235 5.56 15.69 18.86
N GLU A 236 5.92 16.24 17.69
CA GLU A 236 7.30 16.48 17.27
C GLU A 236 7.76 17.93 17.51
N GLU A 237 6.85 18.82 17.90
CA GLU A 237 7.09 20.26 18.15
C GLU A 237 7.66 21.02 16.94
N ILE A 238 7.27 20.62 15.72
CA ILE A 238 7.75 21.21 14.47
C ILE A 238 6.61 21.65 13.55
N TRP A 239 6.93 22.53 12.62
CA TRP A 239 5.99 22.97 11.58
C TRP A 239 6.24 22.24 10.27
N TYR A 240 5.17 21.68 9.72
CA TYR A 240 5.18 21.04 8.40
C TYR A 240 4.53 21.88 7.34
N PHE A 241 5.11 21.89 6.13
CA PHE A 241 4.39 22.31 4.93
C PHE A 241 3.43 21.20 4.55
N PHE A 242 2.15 21.43 4.70
CA PHE A 242 1.13 20.46 4.32
C PHE A 242 0.61 20.75 2.92
N ARG A 243 1.01 19.90 1.97
CA ARG A 243 0.68 20.05 0.54
C ARG A 243 -0.70 19.46 0.22
N PHE A 244 -1.76 19.86 0.94
CA PHE A 244 -3.13 19.43 0.66
C PHE A 244 -3.56 19.73 -0.78
N TYR A 245 -2.94 20.72 -1.42
CA TYR A 245 -3.17 21.11 -2.80
C TYR A 245 -2.52 20.19 -3.85
N ASP A 246 -1.79 19.17 -3.46
CA ASP A 246 -1.37 18.10 -4.36
C ASP A 246 -2.50 17.06 -4.47
N PRO A 247 -3.02 16.77 -5.70
CA PRO A 247 -4.11 15.81 -5.88
C PRO A 247 -3.86 14.44 -5.22
N LYS A 248 -2.61 13.96 -5.22
CA LYS A 248 -2.24 12.70 -4.60
C LYS A 248 -2.29 12.77 -3.07
N VAL A 249 -1.87 13.90 -2.50
CA VAL A 249 -1.95 14.11 -1.05
C VAL A 249 -3.40 14.22 -0.62
N LEU A 250 -4.20 15.03 -1.32
CA LEU A 250 -5.61 15.20 -0.98
C LEU A 250 -6.41 13.92 -1.12
N SER A 251 -6.15 13.12 -2.17
CA SER A 251 -6.81 11.82 -2.37
C SER A 251 -6.48 10.79 -1.29
N ALA A 252 -5.31 10.88 -0.66
CA ALA A 252 -4.93 10.03 0.47
C ALA A 252 -5.43 10.57 1.82
N TYR A 253 -5.62 11.89 1.91
CA TYR A 253 -5.99 12.58 3.14
C TYR A 253 -7.50 12.56 3.40
N LEU A 254 -8.33 12.80 2.38
CA LEU A 254 -9.78 12.94 2.55
C LEU A 254 -10.50 11.66 2.98
N PRO A 255 -10.26 10.47 2.38
CA PRO A 255 -11.00 9.27 2.73
C PRO A 255 -10.87 8.84 4.20
N PRO A 256 -9.68 8.87 4.84
CA PRO A 256 -9.57 8.63 6.27
C PRO A 256 -10.38 9.59 7.14
N LEU A 257 -10.61 10.83 6.67
CA LEU A 257 -11.40 11.83 7.39
C LEU A 257 -12.90 11.52 7.40
N SER A 258 -13.41 10.63 6.55
CA SER A 258 -14.86 10.37 6.39
C SER A 258 -15.58 10.08 7.72
N ARG A 259 -14.87 9.59 8.72
CA ARG A 259 -15.38 9.24 10.06
C ARG A 259 -15.04 10.26 11.16
N TYR A 260 -14.42 11.40 10.79
CA TYR A 260 -14.00 12.43 11.75
C TYR A 260 -14.74 13.75 11.48
N PRO A 261 -15.98 13.90 11.99
CA PRO A 261 -16.80 15.06 11.68
C PRO A 261 -16.17 16.39 12.10
N ALA A 262 -15.43 16.42 13.21
CA ALA A 262 -14.75 17.64 13.66
C ALA A 262 -13.62 18.09 12.71
N ASN A 263 -12.85 17.14 12.15
CA ASN A 263 -11.79 17.43 11.17
C ASN A 263 -12.41 17.85 9.83
N LEU A 264 -13.48 17.19 9.40
CA LEU A 264 -14.25 17.59 8.21
C LEU A 264 -14.84 18.99 8.38
N ALA A 265 -15.43 19.31 9.54
CA ALA A 265 -15.92 20.64 9.85
C ALA A 265 -14.81 21.70 9.75
N ALA A 266 -13.60 21.39 10.24
CA ALA A 266 -12.45 22.26 10.12
C ALA A 266 -12.03 22.47 8.65
N LEU A 267 -11.93 21.39 7.87
CA LEU A 267 -11.44 21.43 6.49
C LEU A 267 -12.43 22.11 5.53
N PHE A 268 -13.72 21.76 5.64
CA PHE A 268 -14.77 22.35 4.80
C PHE A 268 -15.23 23.74 5.33
N GLY A 269 -14.74 24.14 6.50
CA GLY A 269 -15.13 25.40 7.13
C GLY A 269 -16.60 25.42 7.58
N SER A 270 -17.15 24.23 7.89
CA SER A 270 -18.57 24.09 8.23
C SER A 270 -18.83 24.48 9.69
N GLN A 271 -19.74 25.42 9.90
CA GLN A 271 -20.28 25.77 11.21
C GLN A 271 -21.80 25.88 11.09
N ASN A 272 -22.53 25.14 11.93
CA ASN A 272 -24.01 25.19 11.98
C ASN A 272 -24.72 24.92 10.64
N GLY A 273 -24.11 24.10 9.76
CA GLY A 273 -24.69 23.74 8.47
C GLY A 273 -24.31 24.69 7.32
N ASP A 274 -23.59 25.77 7.59
CA ASP A 274 -23.05 26.66 6.57
C ASP A 274 -21.54 26.40 6.40
N GLY A 275 -21.13 25.94 5.22
CA GLY A 275 -19.75 25.62 4.88
C GLY A 275 -19.09 26.68 4.02
N ILE A 276 -17.75 26.80 4.11
CA ILE A 276 -16.97 27.63 3.20
C ILE A 276 -16.72 26.86 1.89
N ILE A 277 -16.52 25.56 1.96
CA ILE A 277 -16.25 24.70 0.80
C ILE A 277 -17.42 23.73 0.64
N ASP A 278 -18.01 23.71 -0.57
CA ASP A 278 -19.06 22.74 -0.92
C ASP A 278 -18.48 21.40 -1.34
N ALA A 279 -17.43 21.45 -2.18
CA ALA A 279 -16.82 20.26 -2.71
C ALA A 279 -15.34 20.48 -3.05
N PHE A 280 -14.55 19.43 -2.85
CA PHE A 280 -13.23 19.29 -3.43
C PHE A 280 -13.31 18.41 -4.68
N GLY A 281 -12.61 18.82 -5.74
CA GLY A 281 -12.45 18.05 -6.96
C GLY A 281 -10.98 17.79 -7.25
N LEU A 282 -10.63 16.61 -7.70
CA LEU A 282 -9.27 16.29 -8.11
C LEU A 282 -9.25 15.29 -9.26
N ARG A 283 -8.21 15.37 -10.09
CA ARG A 283 -7.98 14.43 -11.16
C ARG A 283 -6.86 13.45 -10.78
N LEU A 284 -7.11 12.18 -10.96
CA LEU A 284 -6.08 11.12 -10.89
C LEU A 284 -6.13 10.34 -12.19
N GLU A 285 -5.12 10.54 -13.05
CA GLU A 285 -5.08 9.95 -14.38
C GLU A 285 -6.34 10.30 -15.20
N ASP A 286 -7.11 9.31 -15.62
CA ASP A 286 -8.34 9.44 -16.42
C ASP A 286 -9.60 9.47 -15.55
N GLU A 287 -9.45 9.67 -14.24
CA GLU A 287 -10.53 9.68 -13.26
C GLU A 287 -10.63 11.06 -12.61
N PHE A 288 -11.84 11.60 -12.51
CA PHE A 288 -12.14 12.80 -11.73
C PHE A 288 -12.92 12.42 -10.50
N ILE A 289 -12.39 12.78 -9.33
CA ILE A 289 -12.96 12.45 -8.03
C ILE A 289 -13.49 13.71 -7.39
N THR A 290 -14.73 13.66 -6.92
CA THR A 290 -15.39 14.72 -6.18
C THR A 290 -15.65 14.27 -4.75
N PHE A 291 -15.35 15.14 -3.80
CA PHE A 291 -15.64 14.94 -2.39
C PHE A 291 -16.60 16.00 -1.91
N THR A 292 -17.75 15.59 -1.40
CA THR A 292 -18.76 16.46 -0.83
C THR A 292 -19.04 16.07 0.62
N LEU A 293 -19.52 17.04 1.42
CA LEU A 293 -19.81 16.83 2.83
C LEU A 293 -21.28 16.46 3.01
N ASN A 294 -21.54 15.34 3.68
CA ASN A 294 -22.87 15.03 4.22
C ASN A 294 -23.15 15.91 5.44
N PRO A 295 -24.42 16.11 5.81
CA PRO A 295 -24.77 16.82 7.04
C PRO A 295 -24.01 16.26 8.24
N LEU A 296 -23.30 17.14 8.94
CA LEU A 296 -22.56 16.78 10.15
C LEU A 296 -23.51 16.69 11.34
N PRO A 297 -23.16 15.95 12.41
CA PRO A 297 -23.94 15.91 13.64
C PRO A 297 -24.16 17.32 14.20
N GLU A 298 -25.33 17.54 14.79
CA GLU A 298 -25.66 18.80 15.46
C GLU A 298 -24.58 19.13 16.52
N ASN A 299 -24.20 20.41 16.58
CA ASN A 299 -23.16 20.92 17.49
C ASN A 299 -21.73 20.40 17.23
N THR A 300 -21.44 19.87 16.05
CA THR A 300 -20.05 19.53 15.67
C THR A 300 -19.18 20.79 15.71
N ARG A 301 -18.17 20.79 16.59
CA ARG A 301 -17.17 21.87 16.64
C ARG A 301 -15.99 21.51 15.74
N PRO A 302 -15.51 22.44 14.90
CA PRO A 302 -14.32 22.22 14.09
C PRO A 302 -13.11 21.82 14.96
N ALA A 303 -12.38 20.80 14.54
CA ALA A 303 -11.14 20.41 15.19
C ALA A 303 -10.09 21.51 15.08
N LYS A 304 -9.10 21.49 15.98
CA LYS A 304 -7.92 22.31 15.85
C LYS A 304 -7.15 21.92 14.59
N ILE A 305 -6.75 22.91 13.82
CA ILE A 305 -5.97 22.70 12.60
C ILE A 305 -4.51 22.49 13.00
N GLU A 306 -4.06 21.24 12.98
CA GLU A 306 -2.71 20.81 13.34
C GLU A 306 -2.31 19.56 12.53
N PHE A 307 -1.01 19.24 12.52
CA PHE A 307 -0.50 18.03 11.87
C PHE A 307 -0.60 16.87 12.87
N GLY A 308 -1.74 16.23 12.88
CA GLY A 308 -2.05 15.17 13.85
C GLY A 308 -1.96 13.76 13.23
N LYS A 309 -2.55 12.80 13.91
CA LYS A 309 -2.49 11.38 13.52
C LYS A 309 -3.10 11.09 12.16
N VAL A 310 -4.12 11.83 11.76
CA VAL A 310 -4.80 11.64 10.45
C VAL A 310 -3.88 12.08 9.33
N GLU A 311 -3.21 13.21 9.47
CA GLU A 311 -2.23 13.74 8.54
C GLU A 311 -1.02 12.80 8.41
N HIS A 312 -0.50 12.32 9.55
CA HIS A 312 0.57 11.31 9.58
C HIS A 312 0.15 10.02 8.86
N HIS A 313 -1.08 9.54 9.11
CA HIS A 313 -1.60 8.34 8.43
C HIS A 313 -1.70 8.54 6.92
N ALA A 314 -2.27 9.65 6.46
CA ALA A 314 -2.42 9.98 5.04
C ALA A 314 -1.05 10.05 4.33
N ILE A 315 -0.08 10.73 4.92
CA ILE A 315 1.27 10.84 4.34
C ILE A 315 1.96 9.47 4.32
N ARG A 316 1.85 8.69 5.40
CA ARG A 316 2.41 7.33 5.46
C ARG A 316 1.79 6.44 4.39
N THR A 317 0.47 6.46 4.23
CA THR A 317 -0.24 5.70 3.19
C THR A 317 0.24 6.10 1.79
N LEU A 318 0.39 7.39 1.52
CA LEU A 318 0.90 7.89 0.24
C LEU A 318 2.33 7.38 -0.04
N ILE A 319 3.22 7.50 0.94
CA ILE A 319 4.62 7.04 0.82
C ILE A 319 4.65 5.53 0.58
N THR A 320 3.89 4.74 1.34
CA THR A 320 3.83 3.29 1.22
C THR A 320 3.25 2.87 -0.13
N THR A 321 2.18 3.51 -0.60
CA THR A 321 1.59 3.24 -1.93
C THR A 321 2.56 3.55 -3.06
N ARG A 322 3.29 4.67 -2.97
CA ARG A 322 4.33 5.02 -3.94
C ARG A 322 5.46 4.00 -3.93
N PHE A 323 5.94 3.63 -2.75
CA PHE A 323 6.99 2.64 -2.58
C PHE A 323 6.57 1.27 -3.13
N LYS A 324 5.34 0.82 -2.84
CA LYS A 324 4.75 -0.41 -3.39
C LYS A 324 4.83 -0.43 -4.91
N ARG A 325 4.38 0.65 -5.57
CA ARG A 325 4.41 0.75 -7.04
C ARG A 325 5.83 0.67 -7.58
N GLN A 326 6.76 1.40 -6.98
CA GLN A 326 8.17 1.40 -7.38
C GLN A 326 8.82 0.03 -7.18
N LEU A 327 8.55 -0.63 -6.06
CA LEU A 327 9.09 -1.94 -5.74
C LEU A 327 8.54 -3.03 -6.68
N MET A 328 7.24 -3.00 -6.96
CA MET A 328 6.62 -3.93 -7.92
C MET A 328 7.19 -3.76 -9.32
N ALA A 329 7.37 -2.51 -9.78
CA ALA A 329 8.00 -2.24 -11.07
C ALA A 329 9.47 -2.70 -11.13
N LEU A 330 10.22 -2.54 -10.05
CA LEU A 330 11.59 -3.02 -9.92
C LEU A 330 11.65 -4.55 -10.06
N TYR A 331 10.76 -5.27 -9.38
CA TYR A 331 10.72 -6.73 -9.47
C TYR A 331 10.21 -7.24 -10.83
N ASP A 332 9.24 -6.57 -11.44
CA ASP A 332 8.79 -6.88 -12.81
C ASP A 332 9.91 -6.73 -13.84
N THR A 333 10.80 -5.75 -13.64
CA THR A 333 11.94 -5.51 -14.53
C THR A 333 13.06 -6.50 -14.30
N ASN A 334 13.44 -6.74 -13.04
CA ASN A 334 14.60 -7.57 -12.70
C ASN A 334 14.30 -9.07 -12.64
N HIS A 335 13.02 -9.45 -12.45
CA HIS A 335 12.58 -10.84 -12.30
C HIS A 335 11.38 -11.18 -13.20
N PRO A 336 11.43 -10.90 -14.52
CA PRO A 336 10.27 -11.01 -15.39
C PRO A 336 9.69 -12.43 -15.44
N GLN A 337 10.51 -13.46 -15.35
CA GLN A 337 10.05 -14.85 -15.40
C GLN A 337 9.28 -15.28 -14.15
N ARG A 338 9.57 -14.68 -12.99
CA ARG A 338 8.96 -15.05 -11.70
C ARG A 338 7.84 -14.12 -11.31
N PHE A 339 8.09 -12.82 -11.39
CA PHE A 339 7.21 -11.82 -10.81
C PHE A 339 6.15 -11.32 -11.80
N ARG A 340 6.53 -11.09 -13.07
CA ARG A 340 5.59 -10.61 -14.10
C ARG A 340 4.44 -11.59 -14.37
N THR A 341 4.64 -12.89 -14.14
CA THR A 341 3.62 -13.93 -14.34
C THR A 341 2.57 -13.98 -13.24
N LEU A 342 2.82 -13.30 -12.12
CA LEU A 342 1.85 -13.22 -11.02
C LEU A 342 0.72 -12.25 -11.36
N LYS A 343 -0.50 -12.58 -10.92
CA LYS A 343 -1.64 -11.65 -10.97
C LYS A 343 -1.39 -10.48 -10.02
N ASP A 344 -1.94 -9.31 -10.32
CA ASP A 344 -1.74 -8.10 -9.52
C ASP A 344 -2.16 -8.26 -8.05
N ILE A 345 -3.20 -9.05 -7.79
CA ILE A 345 -3.61 -9.38 -6.41
C ILE A 345 -2.49 -10.11 -5.65
N HIS A 346 -1.80 -11.07 -6.26
CA HIS A 346 -0.71 -11.81 -5.61
C HIS A 346 0.54 -10.95 -5.46
N LYS A 347 0.82 -10.06 -6.42
CA LYS A 347 1.88 -9.05 -6.30
C LYS A 347 1.61 -8.12 -5.11
N SER A 348 0.35 -7.72 -4.93
CA SER A 348 -0.06 -6.88 -3.80
C SER A 348 0.13 -7.61 -2.47
N VAL A 349 -0.30 -8.87 -2.37
CA VAL A 349 -0.11 -9.70 -1.17
C VAL A 349 1.38 -9.92 -0.89
N PHE A 350 2.19 -10.15 -1.93
CA PHE A 350 3.65 -10.28 -1.78
C PHE A 350 4.29 -9.00 -1.24
N PHE A 351 3.88 -7.83 -1.75
CA PHE A 351 4.36 -6.56 -1.21
C PHE A 351 4.06 -6.41 0.28
N GLU A 352 2.81 -6.65 0.68
CA GLU A 352 2.41 -6.55 2.09
C GLU A 352 3.22 -7.52 2.95
N HIS A 353 3.46 -8.73 2.46
CA HIS A 353 4.28 -9.72 3.16
C HIS A 353 5.73 -9.23 3.30
N VAL A 354 6.36 -8.76 2.22
CA VAL A 354 7.73 -8.19 2.25
C VAL A 354 7.82 -7.03 3.23
N TYR A 355 6.87 -6.10 3.13
CA TYR A 355 6.85 -4.90 3.95
C TYR A 355 6.74 -5.22 5.44
N ASN A 356 5.75 -6.03 5.81
CA ASN A 356 5.51 -6.40 7.20
C ASN A 356 6.64 -7.28 7.78
N ALA A 357 7.16 -8.24 7.00
CA ALA A 357 8.28 -9.09 7.43
C ALA A 357 9.57 -8.27 7.60
N ALA A 358 9.87 -7.34 6.69
CA ALA A 358 11.02 -6.46 6.82
C ALA A 358 10.92 -5.56 8.07
N LEU A 359 9.73 -4.97 8.32
CA LEU A 359 9.51 -4.18 9.53
C LEU A 359 9.65 -5.02 10.80
N SER A 360 9.21 -6.28 10.82
CA SER A 360 9.40 -7.18 11.97
C SER A 360 10.88 -7.49 12.23
N CYS A 361 11.72 -7.39 11.20
CA CYS A 361 13.18 -7.46 11.30
C CYS A 361 13.84 -6.09 11.55
N GLN A 362 13.04 -5.05 11.86
CA GLN A 362 13.52 -3.67 12.08
C GLN A 362 14.22 -3.04 10.84
N LEU A 363 13.85 -3.47 9.64
CA LEU A 363 14.31 -2.89 8.38
C LEU A 363 13.28 -1.84 7.95
N THR A 364 13.67 -0.57 7.93
CA THR A 364 12.73 0.54 7.70
C THR A 364 13.04 1.35 6.44
N ARG A 365 14.27 1.26 5.93
CA ARG A 365 14.67 2.00 4.73
C ARG A 365 14.17 1.30 3.45
N PRO A 366 13.68 2.03 2.45
CA PRO A 366 13.19 1.46 1.19
C PRO A 366 14.15 0.49 0.50
N ALA A 367 15.46 0.81 0.51
CA ALA A 367 16.48 -0.06 -0.08
C ALA A 367 16.66 -1.38 0.68
N GLU A 368 16.60 -1.35 2.01
CA GLU A 368 16.66 -2.54 2.87
C GLU A 368 15.46 -3.46 2.61
N ILE A 369 14.25 -2.87 2.60
CA ILE A 369 13.00 -3.60 2.32
C ILE A 369 13.04 -4.20 0.91
N ALA A 370 13.49 -3.43 -0.08
CA ALA A 370 13.60 -3.90 -1.45
C ALA A 370 14.56 -5.08 -1.58
N TYR A 371 15.72 -5.02 -0.93
CA TYR A 371 16.67 -6.12 -0.98
C TYR A 371 16.20 -7.33 -0.19
N PHE A 372 15.55 -7.13 0.95
CA PHE A 372 14.94 -8.20 1.73
C PHE A 372 13.92 -8.99 0.90
N GLY A 373 13.05 -8.31 0.18
CA GLY A 373 12.10 -8.93 -0.76
C GLY A 373 12.79 -9.54 -1.99
N HIS A 374 13.92 -8.98 -2.45
CA HIS A 374 14.74 -9.60 -3.50
C HIS A 374 15.20 -11.00 -3.07
N VAL A 375 15.70 -11.16 -1.85
CA VAL A 375 16.09 -12.47 -1.31
C VAL A 375 14.89 -13.43 -1.25
N MET A 376 13.68 -12.95 -0.91
CA MET A 376 12.46 -13.76 -0.94
C MET A 376 12.17 -14.34 -2.33
N LEU A 377 12.47 -13.63 -3.41
CA LEU A 377 12.27 -14.12 -4.77
C LEU A 377 13.13 -15.34 -5.10
N TYR A 378 14.21 -15.56 -4.38
CA TYR A 378 15.13 -16.69 -4.58
C TYR A 378 14.93 -17.81 -3.57
N LEU A 379 14.77 -17.48 -2.30
CA LEU A 379 14.74 -18.44 -1.19
C LEU A 379 13.34 -18.76 -0.67
N GLY A 380 12.30 -18.12 -1.23
CA GLY A 380 10.92 -18.23 -0.76
C GLY A 380 10.56 -17.14 0.26
N ALA A 381 9.27 -16.86 0.39
CA ALA A 381 8.76 -15.72 1.16
C ALA A 381 9.06 -15.80 2.67
N TYR A 382 9.44 -16.95 3.19
CA TYR A 382 9.73 -17.17 4.62
C TYR A 382 11.19 -17.52 4.94
N TRP A 383 12.13 -17.22 4.01
CA TRP A 383 13.55 -17.51 4.19
C TRP A 383 14.13 -16.98 5.50
N TYR A 384 13.65 -15.85 5.97
CA TYR A 384 14.12 -15.17 7.18
C TYR A 384 13.82 -15.96 8.46
N ALA A 385 12.86 -16.87 8.41
CA ALA A 385 12.48 -17.75 9.53
C ALA A 385 12.91 -19.22 9.30
N ASP A 386 13.48 -19.56 8.14
CA ASP A 386 13.86 -20.93 7.81
C ASP A 386 15.22 -21.30 8.41
N PRO A 387 15.28 -22.31 9.30
CA PRO A 387 16.54 -22.77 9.87
C PRO A 387 17.58 -23.21 8.82
N LEU A 388 17.12 -23.64 7.64
CA LEU A 388 17.99 -24.06 6.54
C LEU A 388 18.92 -22.93 6.09
N TYR A 389 18.43 -21.70 6.14
CA TYR A 389 19.14 -20.50 5.71
C TYR A 389 19.81 -19.76 6.88
N HIS A 390 20.15 -20.45 7.96
CA HIS A 390 20.79 -19.82 9.13
C HIS A 390 22.11 -19.12 8.78
N PHE A 391 22.84 -19.56 7.77
CA PHE A 391 24.07 -18.92 7.31
C PHE A 391 23.88 -17.48 6.81
N ILE A 392 22.64 -17.10 6.44
CA ILE A 392 22.28 -15.75 6.00
C ILE A 392 21.31 -15.05 6.95
N ASN A 393 20.23 -15.74 7.43
CA ASN A 393 19.20 -15.08 8.24
C ASN A 393 19.66 -14.74 9.67
N ARG A 394 20.71 -15.37 10.19
CA ARG A 394 21.32 -15.04 11.50
C ARG A 394 21.70 -13.58 11.65
N TYR A 395 21.98 -12.88 10.54
CA TYR A 395 22.31 -11.45 10.57
C TYR A 395 21.07 -10.58 10.84
N LEU A 396 19.86 -11.06 10.59
CA LEU A 396 18.63 -10.36 10.95
C LEU A 396 18.43 -10.28 12.48
N ASP A 397 18.90 -11.30 13.19
CA ASP A 397 18.72 -11.42 14.64
C ASP A 397 19.82 -10.70 15.45
N ASP A 398 20.87 -10.19 14.81
CA ASP A 398 21.94 -9.45 15.52
C ASP A 398 21.52 -8.00 15.79
N GLU A 399 20.66 -7.81 16.80
CA GLU A 399 20.13 -6.51 17.21
C GLU A 399 21.23 -5.53 17.71
N ARG A 400 22.46 -6.01 17.96
CA ARG A 400 23.61 -5.14 18.33
C ARG A 400 24.14 -4.35 17.15
N GLN A 401 23.81 -4.75 15.93
CA GLN A 401 24.20 -4.06 14.71
C GLN A 401 23.05 -3.25 14.14
N PRO A 402 23.30 -2.04 13.62
CA PRO A 402 22.29 -1.27 12.93
C PRO A 402 21.83 -1.97 11.64
N ALA A 403 20.60 -1.66 11.22
CA ALA A 403 19.93 -2.33 10.09
C ALA A 403 20.76 -2.31 8.79
N ASP A 404 21.41 -1.20 8.48
CA ASP A 404 22.28 -1.06 7.31
C ASP A 404 23.45 -2.06 7.32
N ARG A 405 24.11 -2.24 8.46
CA ARG A 405 25.20 -3.22 8.60
C ARG A 405 24.70 -4.65 8.48
N ARG A 406 23.56 -4.96 9.08
CA ARG A 406 22.94 -6.28 8.94
C ARG A 406 22.63 -6.59 7.47
N MET A 407 22.09 -5.61 6.74
CA MET A 407 21.79 -5.76 5.32
C MET A 407 23.02 -5.80 4.44
N GLU A 408 24.12 -5.10 4.77
CA GLU A 408 25.42 -5.25 4.10
C GLU A 408 25.93 -6.69 4.18
N HIS A 409 25.88 -7.31 5.37
CA HIS A 409 26.26 -8.71 5.56
C HIS A 409 25.37 -9.66 4.76
N ILE A 410 24.06 -9.49 4.82
CA ILE A 410 23.10 -10.30 4.06
C ILE A 410 23.39 -10.17 2.56
N THR A 411 23.59 -8.96 2.06
CA THR A 411 23.90 -8.69 0.65
C THR A 411 25.21 -9.35 0.23
N SER A 412 26.25 -9.22 1.05
CA SER A 412 27.53 -9.85 0.78
C SER A 412 27.44 -11.39 0.73
N VAL A 413 26.77 -11.99 1.72
CA VAL A 413 26.58 -13.45 1.75
C VAL A 413 25.74 -13.90 0.57
N PHE A 414 24.61 -13.23 0.30
CA PHE A 414 23.73 -13.57 -0.80
C PHE A 414 24.48 -13.54 -2.15
N ASN A 415 25.16 -12.43 -2.45
CA ASN A 415 25.84 -12.28 -3.75
C ASN A 415 27.03 -13.24 -3.94
N ASN A 416 27.70 -13.62 -2.86
CA ASN A 416 28.87 -14.49 -2.94
C ASN A 416 28.54 -15.98 -2.84
N VAL A 417 27.47 -16.33 -2.11
CA VAL A 417 27.16 -17.72 -1.76
C VAL A 417 26.05 -18.29 -2.63
N MET A 418 25.03 -17.47 -2.93
CA MET A 418 23.85 -17.95 -3.63
C MET A 418 24.11 -18.44 -5.07
N PRO A 419 25.00 -17.83 -5.87
CA PRO A 419 25.36 -18.40 -7.18
C PRO A 419 25.93 -19.82 -7.08
N ALA A 420 26.71 -20.11 -6.03
CA ALA A 420 27.26 -21.44 -5.82
C ALA A 420 26.19 -22.47 -5.39
N ILE A 421 25.16 -22.03 -4.64
CA ILE A 421 24.07 -22.87 -4.15
C ILE A 421 22.98 -23.05 -5.19
N LEU A 422 22.48 -21.95 -5.73
CA LEU A 422 21.32 -21.94 -6.63
C LEU A 422 21.71 -22.09 -8.10
N GLY A 423 22.94 -21.73 -8.45
CA GLY A 423 23.38 -21.48 -9.82
C GLY A 423 23.02 -20.05 -10.26
N GLU A 424 23.68 -19.52 -11.29
CA GLU A 424 23.46 -18.15 -11.77
C GLU A 424 22.04 -17.93 -12.29
N GLN A 425 21.44 -18.98 -12.88
CA GLN A 425 20.08 -18.98 -13.40
C GLN A 425 19.16 -19.97 -12.63
N LEU A 426 19.50 -20.34 -11.39
CA LEU A 426 18.81 -21.32 -10.54
C LEU A 426 18.90 -22.77 -11.05
N GLU A 427 19.84 -23.06 -11.92
CA GLU A 427 20.02 -24.38 -12.54
C GLU A 427 20.25 -25.47 -11.48
N HIS A 428 20.99 -25.19 -10.40
CA HIS A 428 21.23 -26.15 -9.32
C HIS A 428 19.92 -26.45 -8.56
N SER A 429 19.11 -25.45 -8.29
CA SER A 429 17.81 -25.63 -7.63
C SER A 429 16.86 -26.50 -8.47
N VAL A 430 16.83 -26.26 -9.79
CA VAL A 430 15.99 -27.03 -10.71
C VAL A 430 16.51 -28.46 -10.86
N GLN A 431 17.83 -28.68 -10.92
CA GLN A 431 18.45 -29.99 -10.95
C GLN A 431 18.14 -30.78 -9.67
N MET A 432 18.27 -30.13 -8.52
CA MET A 432 17.95 -30.73 -7.22
C MET A 432 16.48 -31.13 -7.13
N ALA A 433 15.57 -30.22 -7.51
CA ALA A 433 14.13 -30.49 -7.52
C ALA A 433 13.77 -31.68 -8.43
N ASN A 434 14.34 -31.74 -9.64
CA ASN A 434 14.11 -32.86 -10.56
C ASN A 434 14.68 -34.18 -10.03
N ALA A 435 15.88 -34.16 -9.45
CA ALA A 435 16.51 -35.37 -8.88
C ALA A 435 15.66 -35.92 -7.71
N LEU A 436 15.14 -35.05 -6.86
CA LEU A 436 14.27 -35.43 -5.74
C LEU A 436 12.90 -35.95 -6.21
N LEU A 437 12.31 -35.31 -7.22
CA LEU A 437 11.04 -35.76 -7.79
C LEU A 437 11.17 -37.10 -8.53
N ASN A 438 12.22 -37.30 -9.30
CA ASN A 438 12.51 -38.56 -9.96
C ASN A 438 12.72 -39.68 -8.93
N TRP A 439 13.47 -39.41 -7.87
CA TRP A 439 13.62 -40.35 -6.77
C TRP A 439 12.27 -40.68 -6.11
N TYR A 440 11.42 -39.66 -5.85
CA TYR A 440 10.09 -39.86 -5.24
C TYR A 440 9.21 -40.79 -6.10
N VAL A 441 9.16 -40.58 -7.42
CA VAL A 441 8.33 -41.40 -8.34
C VAL A 441 8.76 -42.86 -8.36
N LEU A 442 10.04 -43.15 -8.09
CA LEU A 442 10.59 -44.51 -8.05
C LEU A 442 10.35 -45.25 -6.71
N GLN A 443 9.85 -44.55 -5.70
CA GLN A 443 9.59 -45.17 -4.40
C GLN A 443 8.33 -46.04 -4.46
N PRO A 444 8.35 -47.27 -3.86
CA PRO A 444 7.14 -48.06 -3.71
C PRO A 444 6.10 -47.31 -2.86
N GLN A 445 4.82 -47.55 -3.15
CA GLN A 445 3.75 -46.97 -2.33
C GLN A 445 3.93 -47.38 -0.86
N GLY A 446 3.98 -46.40 0.04
CA GLY A 446 4.17 -46.61 1.48
C GLY A 446 5.61 -46.71 1.98
N ALA A 447 6.62 -46.70 1.07
CA ALA A 447 8.03 -46.78 1.46
C ALA A 447 8.67 -45.42 1.81
N LEU A 448 7.95 -44.30 1.58
CA LEU A 448 8.46 -42.98 1.87
C LEU A 448 8.46 -42.71 3.37
N SER A 449 9.66 -42.61 3.94
CA SER A 449 9.84 -42.23 5.35
C SER A 449 10.58 -40.88 5.45
N VAL A 450 10.41 -40.19 6.57
CA VAL A 450 11.12 -38.92 6.85
C VAL A 450 12.64 -39.15 6.75
N ASN A 451 13.16 -40.25 7.30
CA ASN A 451 14.58 -40.55 7.25
C ASN A 451 15.10 -40.77 5.81
N ASN A 452 14.33 -41.49 4.99
CA ASN A 452 14.71 -41.73 3.59
C ASN A 452 14.74 -40.40 2.81
N VAL A 453 13.79 -39.49 3.04
CA VAL A 453 13.77 -38.16 2.43
C VAL A 453 14.98 -37.35 2.86
N ILE A 454 15.31 -37.31 4.16
CA ILE A 454 16.48 -36.61 4.67
C ILE A 454 17.76 -37.13 4.00
N GLN A 455 17.96 -38.43 3.96
CA GLN A 455 19.14 -39.04 3.34
C GLN A 455 19.25 -38.69 1.88
N GLN A 456 18.15 -38.76 1.13
CA GLN A 456 18.13 -38.41 -0.30
C GLN A 456 18.41 -36.93 -0.53
N VAL A 457 17.79 -36.04 0.25
CA VAL A 457 18.04 -34.60 0.17
C VAL A 457 19.50 -34.29 0.46
N VAL A 458 20.08 -34.85 1.50
CA VAL A 458 21.51 -34.68 1.82
C VAL A 458 22.40 -35.15 0.66
N GLN A 459 22.09 -36.29 0.08
CA GLN A 459 22.84 -36.82 -1.05
C GLN A 459 22.78 -35.91 -2.28
N VAL A 460 21.59 -35.44 -2.65
CA VAL A 460 21.36 -34.61 -3.82
C VAL A 460 21.88 -33.18 -3.62
N SER A 461 21.72 -32.62 -2.42
CA SER A 461 22.11 -31.23 -2.11
C SER A 461 23.59 -31.07 -1.70
N ARG A 462 24.25 -32.19 -1.35
CA ARG A 462 25.64 -32.17 -0.84
C ARG A 462 26.63 -31.38 -1.70
N PRO A 463 26.58 -31.42 -3.03
CA PRO A 463 27.51 -30.64 -3.85
C PRO A 463 27.36 -29.12 -3.66
N TYR A 464 26.17 -28.66 -3.31
CA TYR A 464 25.81 -27.24 -3.28
C TYR A 464 25.75 -26.67 -1.86
N PHE A 465 25.18 -27.43 -0.91
CA PHE A 465 24.84 -26.94 0.43
C PHE A 465 25.82 -27.33 1.54
N SER A 466 26.64 -28.35 1.35
CA SER A 466 27.43 -28.97 2.45
C SER A 466 28.38 -28.01 3.18
N ARG A 467 28.76 -26.88 2.56
CA ARG A 467 29.63 -25.87 3.17
C ARG A 467 28.88 -24.87 4.05
N TYR A 468 27.57 -24.71 3.84
CA TYR A 468 26.75 -23.64 4.42
C TYR A 468 25.66 -24.15 5.33
N VAL A 469 25.11 -25.31 5.05
CA VAL A 469 24.04 -25.96 5.82
C VAL A 469 24.62 -27.10 6.62
N THR A 470 24.56 -27.00 7.94
CA THR A 470 24.97 -28.08 8.86
C THR A 470 23.82 -29.04 9.11
N GLU A 471 24.15 -30.27 9.56
CA GLU A 471 23.16 -31.25 9.95
C GLU A 471 22.18 -30.70 11.02
N LYS A 472 22.67 -29.91 11.97
CA LYS A 472 21.85 -29.24 12.97
C LYS A 472 20.77 -28.37 12.35
N HIS A 473 21.09 -27.59 11.33
CA HIS A 473 20.12 -26.71 10.67
C HIS A 473 19.12 -27.49 9.83
N LEU A 474 19.55 -28.57 9.19
CA LEU A 474 18.65 -29.47 8.48
C LEU A 474 17.66 -30.13 9.43
N ILE A 475 18.12 -30.66 10.57
CA ILE A 475 17.27 -31.25 11.60
C ILE A 475 16.27 -30.22 12.15
N ALA A 476 16.71 -28.99 12.40
CA ALA A 476 15.84 -27.91 12.85
C ALA A 476 14.75 -27.57 11.82
N HIS A 477 15.08 -27.53 10.52
CA HIS A 477 14.12 -27.35 9.43
C HIS A 477 13.09 -28.50 9.40
N VAL A 478 13.57 -29.75 9.49
CA VAL A 478 12.69 -30.95 9.53
C VAL A 478 11.69 -30.86 10.67
N HIS A 479 12.16 -30.60 11.89
CA HIS A 479 11.29 -30.46 13.05
C HIS A 479 10.28 -29.34 12.90
N HIS A 480 10.73 -28.16 12.43
CA HIS A 480 9.86 -27.02 12.22
C HIS A 480 8.77 -27.33 11.17
N SER A 481 9.16 -27.88 10.03
CA SER A 481 8.26 -28.20 8.92
C SER A 481 7.23 -29.26 9.29
N LEU A 482 7.64 -30.34 9.95
CA LEU A 482 6.73 -31.43 10.33
C LEU A 482 5.79 -31.03 11.47
N ALA A 483 6.27 -30.29 12.48
CA ALA A 483 5.42 -29.76 13.54
C ALA A 483 4.34 -28.80 12.97
N TYR A 484 4.71 -27.97 12.02
CA TYR A 484 3.78 -27.11 11.31
C TYR A 484 2.74 -27.91 10.51
N ALA A 485 3.18 -28.90 9.73
CA ALA A 485 2.31 -29.76 8.92
C ALA A 485 1.29 -30.53 9.78
N GLN A 486 1.74 -31.06 10.91
CA GLN A 486 0.86 -31.73 11.86
C GLN A 486 -0.17 -30.77 12.46
N LYS A 487 0.27 -29.59 12.89
CA LYS A 487 -0.61 -28.60 13.54
C LYS A 487 -1.65 -28.04 12.59
N GLN A 488 -1.28 -27.71 11.36
CA GLN A 488 -2.15 -27.00 10.42
C GLN A 488 -3.01 -27.92 9.55
N PHE A 489 -2.47 -29.09 9.18
CA PHE A 489 -3.10 -29.98 8.22
C PHE A 489 -3.37 -31.39 8.75
N GLY A 490 -3.02 -31.65 10.02
CA GLY A 490 -3.20 -32.97 10.63
C GLY A 490 -2.33 -34.08 10.01
N ILE A 491 -1.19 -33.71 9.39
CA ILE A 491 -0.31 -34.67 8.71
C ILE A 491 0.47 -35.47 9.75
N THR A 492 0.03 -36.70 10.01
CA THR A 492 0.65 -37.64 10.99
C THR A 492 1.19 -38.88 10.34
N HIS A 493 0.66 -39.27 9.16
CA HIS A 493 1.10 -40.47 8.48
C HIS A 493 2.49 -40.28 7.87
N GLU A 494 3.41 -41.21 8.09
CA GLU A 494 4.84 -41.10 7.74
C GLU A 494 5.07 -40.83 6.26
N HIS A 495 4.32 -41.45 5.36
CA HIS A 495 4.40 -41.20 3.93
C HIS A 495 4.05 -39.74 3.59
N HIS A 496 3.00 -39.18 4.17
CA HIS A 496 2.59 -37.77 3.94
C HIS A 496 3.58 -36.80 4.58
N GLN A 497 4.17 -37.14 5.73
CA GLN A 497 5.23 -36.38 6.37
C GLN A 497 6.48 -36.32 5.49
N GLY A 498 6.87 -37.43 4.88
CA GLY A 498 7.99 -37.50 3.95
C GLY A 498 7.74 -36.64 2.70
N ALA A 499 6.54 -36.75 2.11
CA ALA A 499 6.15 -35.92 0.96
C ALA A 499 6.09 -34.44 1.29
N TRP A 500 5.53 -34.07 2.44
CA TRP A 500 5.52 -32.69 2.93
C TRP A 500 6.92 -32.13 3.13
N LEU A 501 7.80 -32.93 3.74
CA LEU A 501 9.19 -32.57 3.96
C LEU A 501 9.92 -32.33 2.63
N LEU A 502 9.72 -33.18 1.64
CA LEU A 502 10.28 -32.97 0.30
C LEU A 502 9.81 -31.64 -0.30
N LEU A 503 8.50 -31.35 -0.20
CA LEU A 503 7.95 -30.08 -0.67
C LEU A 503 8.59 -28.89 0.06
N SER A 504 8.71 -28.94 1.40
CA SER A 504 9.26 -27.83 2.18
C SER A 504 10.76 -27.60 1.93
N LEU A 505 11.51 -28.65 1.62
CA LEU A 505 12.93 -28.55 1.30
C LEU A 505 13.19 -27.98 -0.11
N VAL A 506 12.26 -28.18 -1.03
CA VAL A 506 12.35 -27.67 -2.40
C VAL A 506 11.76 -26.27 -2.52
N LEU A 507 10.64 -26.00 -1.86
CA LEU A 507 9.89 -24.74 -2.00
C LEU A 507 10.16 -23.75 -0.85
N GLY A 508 10.80 -24.18 0.24
CA GLY A 508 10.98 -23.43 1.47
C GLY A 508 9.84 -23.66 2.48
N ILE A 509 10.07 -23.34 3.75
CA ILE A 509 8.98 -23.34 4.75
C ILE A 509 7.90 -22.33 4.37
N GLY A 510 6.65 -22.61 4.75
CA GLY A 510 5.52 -21.71 4.48
C GLY A 510 5.11 -21.63 3.01
N PHE A 511 5.54 -22.57 2.15
CA PHE A 511 5.15 -22.64 0.73
C PHE A 511 3.63 -22.68 0.53
N ASP A 512 2.89 -23.18 1.52
CA ASP A 512 1.43 -23.24 1.57
C ASP A 512 0.74 -21.85 1.59
N ARG A 513 1.45 -20.84 2.06
CA ARG A 513 1.00 -19.45 2.20
C ARG A 513 1.93 -18.45 1.51
N ASP A 514 2.88 -18.91 0.72
CA ASP A 514 3.80 -18.06 -0.02
C ASP A 514 3.07 -17.33 -1.16
N PRO A 515 3.02 -15.99 -1.17
CA PRO A 515 2.37 -15.21 -2.22
C PRO A 515 2.96 -15.43 -3.62
N LEU A 516 4.21 -15.91 -3.70
CA LEU A 516 4.87 -16.29 -4.95
C LEU A 516 4.38 -17.65 -5.48
N MET A 517 3.73 -18.43 -4.64
CA MET A 517 3.23 -19.77 -4.93
C MET A 517 1.73 -19.93 -4.59
N PRO A 518 0.85 -19.03 -5.10
CA PRO A 518 -0.58 -19.05 -4.73
C PRO A 518 -1.25 -20.38 -5.03
N TRP A 519 -0.77 -21.11 -6.03
CA TRP A 519 -1.25 -22.43 -6.41
C TRP A 519 -1.13 -23.48 -5.27
N ALA A 520 -0.12 -23.33 -4.40
CA ALA A 520 0.06 -24.28 -3.28
C ALA A 520 -1.03 -24.05 -2.22
N GLY A 521 -1.31 -22.80 -1.87
CA GLY A 521 -2.41 -22.46 -0.98
C GLY A 521 -3.78 -22.84 -1.56
N GLU A 522 -4.01 -22.63 -2.86
CA GLU A 522 -5.25 -23.02 -3.54
C GLU A 522 -5.48 -24.55 -3.46
N ILE A 523 -4.44 -25.36 -3.67
CA ILE A 523 -4.53 -26.82 -3.54
C ILE A 523 -4.82 -27.23 -2.10
N LEU A 524 -4.14 -26.63 -1.12
CA LEU A 524 -4.31 -27.00 0.28
C LEU A 524 -5.67 -26.57 0.85
N ASN A 525 -6.29 -25.54 0.29
CA ASN A 525 -7.60 -25.06 0.70
C ASN A 525 -8.77 -25.68 -0.11
N CYS A 526 -8.51 -26.55 -1.11
CA CYS A 526 -9.59 -27.20 -1.85
C CYS A 526 -10.26 -28.31 -1.00
N ASP A 527 -11.48 -28.69 -1.39
CA ASP A 527 -12.26 -29.73 -0.70
C ASP A 527 -11.86 -31.15 -1.15
N LYS A 528 -10.62 -31.55 -0.82
CA LYS A 528 -10.03 -32.85 -1.11
C LYS A 528 -9.37 -33.44 0.13
N THR A 529 -9.15 -34.77 0.10
CA THR A 529 -8.39 -35.43 1.15
C THR A 529 -6.93 -34.96 1.19
N ILE A 530 -6.28 -35.08 2.35
CA ILE A 530 -4.86 -34.67 2.49
C ILE A 530 -3.94 -35.46 1.55
N HIS A 531 -4.27 -36.71 1.27
CA HIS A 531 -3.54 -37.54 0.30
C HIS A 531 -3.62 -36.93 -1.10
N GLU A 532 -4.82 -36.64 -1.59
CA GLU A 532 -5.01 -36.02 -2.90
C GLU A 532 -4.36 -34.65 -3.03
N LYS A 533 -4.39 -33.84 -1.95
CA LYS A 533 -3.72 -32.54 -1.90
C LYS A 533 -2.22 -32.66 -2.07
N ILE A 534 -1.59 -33.59 -1.34
CA ILE A 534 -0.15 -33.84 -1.42
C ILE A 534 0.24 -34.30 -2.84
N GLU A 535 -0.51 -35.24 -3.39
CA GLU A 535 -0.27 -35.71 -4.77
C GLU A 535 -0.38 -34.59 -5.81
N LEU A 536 -1.40 -33.73 -5.69
CA LEU A 536 -1.55 -32.56 -6.57
C LEU A 536 -0.39 -31.56 -6.41
N LEU A 537 0.09 -31.33 -5.20
CA LEU A 537 1.25 -30.46 -4.96
C LEU A 537 2.51 -30.99 -5.64
N LEU A 538 2.77 -32.31 -5.52
CA LEU A 538 3.93 -32.95 -6.15
C LEU A 538 3.83 -32.94 -7.68
N GLN A 539 2.64 -33.22 -8.23
CA GLN A 539 2.40 -33.12 -9.67
C GLN A 539 2.62 -31.70 -10.21
N MET A 540 2.13 -30.70 -9.47
CA MET A 540 2.33 -29.31 -9.83
C MET A 540 3.80 -28.88 -9.77
N LEU A 541 4.52 -29.33 -8.73
CA LEU A 541 5.96 -29.10 -8.61
C LEU A 541 6.71 -29.73 -9.79
N ALA A 542 6.42 -30.98 -10.13
CA ALA A 542 7.02 -31.68 -11.28
C ALA A 542 6.78 -30.96 -12.60
N LYS A 543 5.54 -30.52 -12.86
CA LYS A 543 5.20 -29.74 -14.05
C LYS A 543 5.98 -28.44 -14.15
N ARG A 544 6.16 -27.74 -13.02
CA ARG A 544 6.91 -26.49 -12.98
C ARG A 544 8.42 -26.68 -13.16
N ALA A 545 8.98 -27.69 -12.51
CA ALA A 545 10.40 -28.03 -12.66
C ALA A 545 10.71 -28.41 -14.12
N THR A 546 9.87 -29.21 -14.77
CA THR A 546 10.02 -29.55 -16.20
C THR A 546 9.96 -28.31 -17.11
N LYS A 547 8.99 -27.41 -16.86
CA LYS A 547 8.88 -26.15 -17.64
C LYS A 547 10.12 -25.28 -17.49
N MET A 548 10.69 -25.18 -16.28
CA MET A 548 11.92 -24.41 -16.03
C MET A 548 13.12 -25.05 -16.75
N CYS A 549 13.26 -26.37 -16.74
CA CYS A 549 14.30 -27.06 -17.49
C CYS A 549 14.23 -26.81 -18.99
N THR A 550 13.02 -26.77 -19.57
CA THR A 550 12.83 -26.47 -20.99
C THR A 550 13.24 -25.03 -21.31
N ALA A 551 12.79 -24.07 -20.50
CA ALA A 551 13.15 -22.66 -20.68
C ALA A 551 14.65 -22.38 -20.57
N MET A 552 15.37 -23.10 -19.69
CA MET A 552 16.83 -22.99 -19.55
C MET A 552 17.59 -23.57 -20.76
N LYS A 553 17.02 -24.57 -21.46
CA LYS A 553 17.62 -25.13 -22.68
C LYS A 553 17.41 -24.25 -23.91
N GLU A 554 16.34 -23.45 -23.91
CA GLU A 554 16.00 -22.55 -25.02
C GLU A 554 16.74 -21.22 -24.94
N ASN A 555 17.22 -20.83 -23.75
CA ASN A 555 18.05 -19.63 -23.51
C ASN A 555 19.30 -20.02 -22.71
N PRO A 556 20.31 -20.63 -23.36
CA PRO A 556 21.55 -21.06 -22.70
C PRO A 556 22.43 -19.89 -22.24
#